data_16d67b43f7c9c2151ca5744718a4c60a
#
_entry.id   16d67b43f7c9c2151ca5744718a4c60a
#
_cell.length_a   1.000
_cell.length_b   1.000
_cell.length_c   1.000
_cell.angle_alpha   90.00
_cell.angle_beta   90.00
_cell.angle_gamma   90.00
#
_symmetry.space_group_name_H-M   'P 1'
#
loop_
_entity.id
_entity.type
_entity.pdbx_description
1 polymer ?
#
loop_
_entity_poly.entity_id
_entity_poly.type
_entity_poly.pdbx_seq_one_letter_code
_entity_poly.pdbx_strand_id
1 'polypeptide(L)'
;MTYIKHKSEESVEDYLETILVLSHKLPEVRSIDIANEMHFSKPSVSVAMKNLRNRDLIVMSDNGHISLTPEGQAMAETAEEMLAAISRASWTTSDRA
;
A
#
# COMPACT_ATOMS: atom_id res chain seq x y z
N MET A 1 18.31 -10.74 10.65
CA MET A 1 17.58 -11.63 9.84
C MET A 1 17.36 -11.12 8.46
N THR A 2 17.02 -12.03 7.64
CA THR A 2 16.91 -11.74 6.23
C THR A 2 15.82 -10.74 5.88
N TYR A 3 14.78 -10.68 6.66
CA TYR A 3 13.69 -9.78 6.31
C TYR A 3 14.05 -8.33 6.47
N ILE A 4 15.20 -8.02 7.04
CA ILE A 4 15.63 -6.64 7.12
C ILE A 4 15.87 -6.07 5.74
N LYS A 5 16.44 -6.85 4.85
CA LYS A 5 16.66 -6.34 3.52
C LYS A 5 15.39 -6.32 2.68
N HIS A 6 14.39 -7.07 3.06
CA HIS A 6 13.10 -7.01 2.38
C HIS A 6 12.25 -5.86 2.85
N LYS A 7 12.72 -5.15 3.83
CA LYS A 7 11.95 -4.08 4.42
C LYS A 7 11.57 -3.01 3.41
N SER A 8 12.48 -2.63 2.53
CA SER A 8 12.13 -1.61 1.55
C SER A 8 11.09 -2.09 0.56
N GLU A 9 11.18 -3.34 0.14
CA GLU A 9 10.17 -3.87 -0.77
C GLU A 9 8.83 -3.99 -0.09
N GLU A 10 8.85 -4.47 1.14
CA GLU A 10 7.62 -4.55 1.91
C GLU A 10 7.01 -3.17 2.09
N SER A 11 7.85 -2.17 2.31
CA SER A 11 7.36 -0.82 2.49
C SER A 11 6.63 -0.32 1.27
N VAL A 12 7.16 -0.59 0.08
CA VAL A 12 6.49 -0.16 -1.15
C VAL A 12 5.11 -0.78 -1.24
N GLU A 13 5.03 -2.09 -1.07
CA GLU A 13 3.75 -2.78 -1.15
C GLU A 13 2.79 -2.33 -0.04
N ASP A 14 3.31 -2.13 1.15
CA ASP A 14 2.51 -1.65 2.27
C ASP A 14 1.92 -0.28 1.98
N TYR A 15 2.73 0.61 1.43
CA TYR A 15 2.25 1.95 1.09
C TYR A 15 1.16 1.88 0.03
N LEU A 16 1.39 1.10 -1.01
CA LEU A 16 0.42 0.99 -2.09
C LEU A 16 -0.88 0.38 -1.61
N GLU A 17 -0.78 -0.65 -0.80
CA GLU A 17 -1.95 -1.31 -0.23
C GLU A 17 -2.73 -0.35 0.67
N THR A 18 -2.00 0.41 1.49
CA THR A 18 -2.63 1.39 2.37
C THR A 18 -3.35 2.46 1.56
N ILE A 19 -2.73 2.93 0.48
CA ILE A 19 -3.37 3.92 -0.38
C ILE A 19 -4.64 3.34 -0.99
N LEU A 20 -4.59 2.11 -1.44
CA LEU A 20 -5.76 1.46 -2.01
C LEU A 20 -6.90 1.37 -0.99
N VAL A 21 -6.59 0.90 0.21
CA VAL A 21 -7.59 0.77 1.26
C VAL A 21 -8.17 2.13 1.61
N LEU A 22 -7.31 3.13 1.79
CA LEU A 22 -7.78 4.46 2.15
C LEU A 22 -8.61 5.09 1.04
N SER A 23 -8.29 4.79 -0.22
CA SER A 23 -9.05 5.33 -1.33
C SER A 23 -10.49 4.82 -1.34
N HIS A 24 -10.74 3.69 -0.71
CA HIS A 24 -12.09 3.16 -0.59
C HIS A 24 -12.85 3.79 0.57
N LYS A 25 -12.12 4.36 1.52
CA LYS A 25 -12.72 4.93 2.72
C LYS A 25 -12.85 6.44 2.68
N LEU A 26 -11.94 7.10 2.00
CA LEU A 26 -11.85 8.54 2.00
C LEU A 26 -12.09 9.09 0.61
N PRO A 27 -12.72 10.27 0.51
CA PRO A 27 -12.89 10.90 -0.80
C PRO A 27 -11.56 11.32 -1.41
N GLU A 28 -10.58 11.67 -0.58
CA GLU A 28 -9.24 12.03 -1.03
C GLU A 28 -8.23 11.47 -0.05
N VAL A 29 -7.14 10.94 -0.59
CA VAL A 29 -6.06 10.41 0.23
C VAL A 29 -4.88 11.37 0.15
N ARG A 30 -4.31 11.71 1.29
CA ARG A 30 -3.15 12.59 1.38
C ARG A 30 -2.09 11.93 2.24
N SER A 31 -0.88 12.51 2.20
CA SER A 31 0.23 11.95 2.98
C SER A 31 -0.10 11.83 4.46
N ILE A 32 -0.84 12.79 5.00
CA ILE A 32 -1.17 12.76 6.42
C ILE A 32 -2.05 11.54 6.74
N ASP A 33 -2.94 11.19 5.83
CA ASP A 33 -3.80 10.03 6.05
C ASP A 33 -2.99 8.75 6.07
N ILE A 34 -2.00 8.66 5.19
CA ILE A 34 -1.13 7.51 5.15
C ILE A 34 -0.28 7.43 6.40
N ALA A 35 0.27 8.57 6.82
CA ALA A 35 1.10 8.62 8.03
C ALA A 35 0.31 8.15 9.24
N ASN A 36 -0.92 8.60 9.36
CA ASN A 36 -1.76 8.21 10.49
C ASN A 36 -2.11 6.74 10.44
N GLU A 37 -2.43 6.25 9.27
CA GLU A 37 -2.83 4.85 9.11
C GLU A 37 -1.67 3.91 9.42
N MET A 38 -0.48 4.25 8.95
CA MET A 38 0.68 3.38 9.10
C MET A 38 1.49 3.67 10.36
N HIS A 39 1.13 4.73 11.08
CA HIS A 39 1.84 5.15 12.28
C HIS A 39 3.29 5.52 11.98
N PHE A 40 3.49 6.15 10.84
CA PHE A 40 4.80 6.63 10.41
C PHE A 40 4.86 8.14 10.53
N SER A 41 6.06 8.69 10.59
CA SER A 41 6.22 10.13 10.65
C SER A 41 5.92 10.76 9.29
N LYS A 42 5.48 12.01 9.31
CA LYS A 42 5.18 12.72 8.08
C LYS A 42 6.39 12.83 7.15
N PRO A 43 7.59 13.15 7.65
CA PRO A 43 8.75 13.20 6.74
C PRO A 43 9.04 11.87 6.08
N SER A 44 8.90 10.77 6.81
CA SER A 44 9.12 9.45 6.23
C SER A 44 8.14 9.16 5.10
N VAL A 45 6.88 9.49 5.34
CA VAL A 45 5.84 9.26 4.33
C VAL A 45 6.08 10.16 3.12
N SER A 46 6.49 11.40 3.34
CA SER A 46 6.77 12.31 2.23
C SER A 46 7.87 11.78 1.33
N VAL A 47 8.93 11.25 1.92
CA VAL A 47 10.02 10.67 1.13
C VAL A 47 9.52 9.45 0.36
N ALA A 48 8.74 8.61 1.02
CA ALA A 48 8.20 7.42 0.37
C ALA A 48 7.30 7.79 -0.79
N MET A 49 6.45 8.80 -0.61
CA MET A 49 5.54 9.21 -1.68
C MET A 49 6.30 9.76 -2.88
N LYS A 50 7.40 10.49 -2.64
CA LYS A 50 8.24 10.95 -3.73
C LYS A 50 8.83 9.78 -4.50
N ASN A 51 9.29 8.78 -3.79
CA ASN A 51 9.87 7.60 -4.43
C ASN A 51 8.83 6.86 -5.28
N LEU A 52 7.64 6.70 -4.74
CA LEU A 52 6.57 6.03 -5.47
C LEU A 52 6.17 6.82 -6.71
N ARG A 53 6.11 8.13 -6.57
CA ARG A 53 5.78 8.99 -7.71
C ARG A 53 6.84 8.88 -8.80
N ASN A 54 8.11 8.88 -8.40
CA ASN A 54 9.22 8.75 -9.36
C ASN A 54 9.19 7.42 -10.08
N ARG A 55 8.62 6.40 -9.47
CA ARG A 55 8.51 5.08 -10.07
C ARG A 55 7.18 4.90 -10.81
N ASP A 56 6.42 5.96 -10.95
CA ASP A 56 5.12 5.94 -11.64
C ASP A 56 4.12 4.98 -11.00
N LEU A 57 4.20 4.84 -9.70
CA LEU A 57 3.25 4.00 -8.98
C LEU A 57 2.10 4.81 -8.40
N ILE A 58 2.32 6.10 -8.20
CA ILE A 58 1.28 7.01 -7.73
C ILE A 58 1.33 8.31 -8.51
N VAL A 59 0.23 9.03 -8.47
CA VAL A 59 0.11 10.39 -9.00
C VAL A 59 -0.24 11.29 -7.83
N MET A 60 0.35 12.47 -7.79
CA MET A 60 0.06 13.44 -6.76
C MET A 60 -0.42 14.72 -7.40
N SER A 61 -1.60 15.16 -7.03
CA SER A 61 -2.16 16.38 -7.58
C SER A 61 -1.61 17.61 -6.86
N ASP A 62 -1.93 18.77 -7.40
CA ASP A 62 -1.43 20.04 -6.82
C ASP A 62 -1.86 20.23 -5.39
N ASN A 63 -3.03 19.75 -5.03
CA ASN A 63 -3.52 19.90 -3.67
C ASN A 63 -3.10 18.75 -2.75
N GLY A 64 -2.17 17.89 -3.23
CA GLY A 64 -1.65 16.82 -2.40
C GLY A 64 -2.46 15.54 -2.42
N HIS A 65 -3.46 15.46 -3.26
CA HIS A 65 -4.26 14.26 -3.37
C HIS A 65 -3.46 13.15 -4.07
N ILE A 66 -3.40 11.99 -3.45
CA ILE A 66 -2.61 10.86 -3.92
C ILE A 66 -3.53 9.82 -4.54
N SER A 67 -3.17 9.38 -5.74
CA SER A 67 -3.92 8.34 -6.45
C SER A 67 -2.96 7.29 -6.96
N LEU A 68 -3.43 6.06 -7.08
CA LEU A 68 -2.61 4.99 -7.65
C LEU A 68 -2.66 5.07 -9.17
N THR A 69 -1.50 4.84 -9.80
CA THR A 69 -1.47 4.61 -11.23
C THR A 69 -1.97 3.20 -11.50
N PRO A 70 -2.25 2.84 -12.76
CA PRO A 70 -2.60 1.46 -13.08
C PRO A 70 -1.56 0.47 -12.60
N GLU A 71 -0.28 0.80 -12.72
CA GLU A 71 0.78 -0.07 -12.24
C GLU A 71 0.77 -0.18 -10.72
N GLY A 72 0.62 0.95 -10.03
CA GLY A 72 0.56 0.94 -8.58
C GLY A 72 -0.63 0.16 -8.07
N GLN A 73 -1.76 0.33 -8.73
CA GLN A 73 -2.96 -0.39 -8.34
C GLN A 73 -2.81 -1.89 -8.55
N ALA A 74 -2.20 -2.28 -9.66
CA ALA A 74 -1.97 -3.70 -9.93
C ALA A 74 -1.10 -4.32 -8.85
N MET A 75 -0.05 -3.61 -8.42
CA MET A 75 0.81 -4.10 -7.36
C MET A 75 0.07 -4.21 -6.03
N ALA A 76 -0.73 -3.21 -5.71
CA ALA A 76 -1.49 -3.22 -4.47
C ALA A 76 -2.51 -4.35 -4.46
N GLU A 77 -3.20 -4.55 -5.56
CA GLU A 77 -4.20 -5.59 -5.67
C GLU A 77 -3.58 -6.98 -5.63
N THR A 78 -2.42 -7.14 -6.23
CA THR A 78 -1.73 -8.41 -6.22
C THR A 78 -1.35 -8.80 -4.80
N ALA A 79 -0.81 -7.86 -4.04
CA ALA A 79 -0.46 -8.12 -2.65
C ALA A 79 -1.69 -8.50 -1.84
N GLU A 80 -2.78 -7.76 -2.03
CA GLU A 80 -4.02 -8.02 -1.33
C GLU A 80 -4.59 -9.38 -1.69
N GLU A 81 -4.55 -9.71 -2.97
CA GLU A 81 -5.05 -11.00 -3.45
C GLU A 81 -4.25 -12.16 -2.88
N MET A 82 -2.95 -12.00 -2.80
CA MET A 82 -2.11 -13.06 -2.24
C MET A 82 -2.45 -13.31 -0.79
N LEU A 83 -2.62 -12.26 -0.02
CA LEU A 83 -3.00 -12.39 1.38
C LEU A 83 -4.37 -13.02 1.52
N ALA A 84 -5.31 -12.59 0.71
CA ALA A 84 -6.66 -13.13 0.73
C ALA A 84 -6.67 -14.59 0.31
N ALA A 85 -5.87 -14.95 -0.67
CA ALA A 85 -5.78 -16.33 -1.14
C ALA A 85 -5.21 -17.25 -0.06
N ILE A 86 -4.19 -16.77 0.63
CA ILE A 86 -3.61 -17.55 1.72
C ILE A 86 -4.63 -17.77 2.83
N SER A 87 -5.33 -16.72 3.20
CA SER A 87 -6.37 -16.81 4.22
C SER A 87 -7.48 -17.76 3.80
N ARG A 88 -7.92 -17.63 2.56
CA ARG A 88 -8.98 -18.47 2.06
C ARG A 88 -8.56 -19.92 1.98
N ALA A 89 -7.31 -20.16 1.59
CA ALA A 89 -6.81 -21.54 1.50
C ALA A 89 -6.81 -22.19 2.87
N SER A 90 -6.36 -21.48 3.88
CA SER A 90 -6.40 -21.96 5.25
C SER A 90 -7.82 -22.28 5.68
N TRP A 91 -8.71 -21.36 5.39
CA TRP A 91 -10.12 -21.52 5.71
C TRP A 91 -10.70 -22.76 5.06
N THR A 92 -10.46 -22.86 3.77
CA THR A 92 -10.99 -23.97 3.00
C THR A 92 -10.50 -25.31 3.52
N THR A 93 -9.22 -25.35 3.87
CA THR A 93 -8.64 -26.55 4.40
C THR A 93 -9.29 -26.94 5.72
N SER A 94 -9.46 -25.97 6.60
CA SER A 94 -10.15 -26.19 7.87
C SER A 94 -11.57 -26.66 7.67
N ASP A 95 -12.22 -26.02 6.74
CA ASP A 95 -13.62 -26.28 6.49
C ASP A 95 -13.83 -27.72 6.03
N ARG A 96 -12.90 -28.21 5.27
CA ARG A 96 -13.02 -29.56 4.74
C ARG A 96 -12.64 -30.61 5.74
N ALA A 97 -11.86 -30.23 6.68
CA ALA A 97 -11.48 -31.18 7.73
C ALA A 97 -12.64 -31.45 8.64
#